data_3fa739055ca5016176171ca025dd89e4
#
_entry.id   3fa739055ca5016176171ca025dd89e4
#
_cell.length_a   1.000
_cell.length_b   1.000
_cell.length_c   1.000
_cell.angle_alpha   90.00
_cell.angle_beta   90.00
_cell.angle_gamma   90.00
#
_symmetry.space_group_name_H-M   'P 1'
#
loop_
_entity.id
_entity.type
_entity.pdbx_description
1 polymer ?
#
loop_
_entity_poly.entity_id
_entity_poly.type
_entity_poly.pdbx_seq_one_letter_code
_entity_poly.pdbx_strand_id
1 'polypeptide(L)'
;TELPLNNLFEKLHVDSGHYQYTFYGNDTISATKELCTYLLETVPYLISMVSSDLSKITLEDIAATPELPLISIPNPTNEPTIGVIDTLFDESAYFSRWVENNDYLTDIEMSLAQNSKREHGTEVTSIIVDGPRLNPRLDDGCGRFRVRHFGVCDDRISVSRLVRKIKEIVSQNPDIHVWNLSLGTEDEVSKNFISYDASVIDELTAQRNVLFVISGTNDNRSIKDGTIRVGSPADSLNSIVVNSVRYDGTPVSYSRKGNVLSFFNKPDVSY
;
A
#
# COMPACT_ATOMS: atom_id res chain seq x y z
N THR A 1 -1.29 -15.49 8.57
CA THR A 1 -2.27 -16.12 9.47
C THR A 1 -2.49 -15.15 10.61
N GLU A 2 -3.54 -14.34 10.51
CA GLU A 2 -4.10 -13.73 11.71
C GLU A 2 -4.51 -14.90 12.61
N LEU A 3 -3.69 -15.24 13.57
CA LEU A 3 -4.21 -15.91 14.76
C LEU A 3 -5.16 -14.88 15.37
N PRO A 4 -6.46 -15.16 15.47
CA PRO A 4 -7.36 -14.23 16.15
C PRO A 4 -6.74 -13.98 17.52
N LEU A 5 -6.56 -12.73 17.90
CA LEU A 5 -6.04 -12.36 19.23
C LEU A 5 -6.75 -13.12 20.35
N ASN A 6 -8.02 -13.43 20.16
CA ASN A 6 -8.81 -14.28 21.06
C ASN A 6 -8.19 -15.68 21.31
N ASN A 7 -7.64 -16.35 20.29
CA ASN A 7 -6.97 -17.66 20.46
C ASN A 7 -5.62 -17.51 21.16
N LEU A 8 -5.00 -16.35 21.09
CA LEU A 8 -3.78 -16.03 21.80
C LEU A 8 -4.05 -15.86 23.30
N PHE A 9 -5.14 -15.18 23.65
CA PHE A 9 -5.56 -14.97 25.04
C PHE A 9 -6.03 -16.28 25.69
N GLU A 10 -6.74 -17.14 24.98
CA GLU A 10 -7.12 -18.46 25.48
C GLU A 10 -5.91 -19.35 25.81
N LYS A 11 -4.87 -19.34 24.96
CA LYS A 11 -3.63 -20.10 25.22
C LYS A 11 -2.84 -19.60 26.42
N LEU A 12 -2.97 -18.34 26.77
CA LEU A 12 -2.24 -17.72 27.89
C LEU A 12 -3.05 -17.71 29.18
N HIS A 13 -4.26 -18.28 29.20
CA HIS A 13 -5.19 -18.21 30.35
C HIS A 13 -5.41 -16.77 30.86
N VAL A 14 -5.38 -15.81 29.98
CA VAL A 14 -5.57 -14.40 30.31
C VAL A 14 -7.04 -14.04 30.04
N ASP A 15 -7.69 -13.48 31.06
CA ASP A 15 -9.06 -13.03 30.95
C ASP A 15 -9.18 -11.88 29.95
N SER A 16 -9.82 -12.15 28.81
CA SER A 16 -10.02 -11.19 27.72
C SER A 16 -10.90 -9.99 28.10
N GLY A 17 -11.61 -10.08 29.24
CA GLY A 17 -12.48 -8.99 29.71
C GLY A 17 -11.75 -7.74 30.20
N HIS A 18 -10.42 -7.78 30.37
CA HIS A 18 -9.62 -6.66 30.85
C HIS A 18 -8.85 -5.94 29.74
N TYR A 19 -8.94 -6.37 28.49
CA TYR A 19 -8.19 -5.79 27.39
C TYR A 19 -9.10 -5.05 26.44
N GLN A 20 -8.99 -3.73 26.41
CA GLN A 20 -9.59 -2.89 25.41
C GLN A 20 -8.62 -2.77 24.24
N TYR A 21 -8.97 -3.31 23.07
CA TYR A 21 -8.19 -3.15 21.85
C TYR A 21 -9.04 -2.41 20.80
N THR A 22 -8.39 -1.48 20.14
CA THR A 22 -8.98 -0.74 19.02
C THR A 22 -8.17 -1.07 17.79
N PHE A 23 -8.82 -1.59 16.77
CA PHE A 23 -8.20 -1.90 15.49
C PHE A 23 -8.15 -0.66 14.60
N TYR A 24 -7.18 0.19 14.76
CA TYR A 24 -6.78 1.18 13.74
C TYR A 24 -5.30 1.50 13.91
N GLY A 25 -4.48 1.06 12.95
CA GLY A 25 -3.15 1.58 12.58
C GLY A 25 -2.04 1.77 13.64
N ASN A 26 -2.36 1.95 14.90
CA ASN A 26 -1.45 2.02 16.03
C ASN A 26 -2.11 1.38 17.25
N ASP A 27 -2.22 0.06 17.23
CA ASP A 27 -2.94 -0.64 18.29
C ASP A 27 -2.11 -0.73 19.57
N THR A 28 -2.63 -0.14 20.62
CA THR A 28 -2.11 -0.30 21.97
C THR A 28 -2.90 -1.39 22.66
N ILE A 29 -2.25 -2.47 23.10
CA ILE A 29 -2.83 -3.48 23.94
C ILE A 29 -2.26 -3.37 25.36
N SER A 30 -3.12 -3.51 26.36
CA SER A 30 -2.65 -3.73 27.73
C SER A 30 -2.22 -5.18 27.85
N ALA A 31 -0.96 -5.43 28.17
CA ALA A 31 -0.38 -6.76 28.21
C ALA A 31 0.43 -6.97 29.47
N THR A 32 0.41 -8.21 29.99
CA THR A 32 1.35 -8.63 31.03
C THR A 32 2.75 -8.81 30.45
N LYS A 33 3.77 -8.83 31.30
CA LYS A 33 5.16 -9.06 30.87
C LYS A 33 5.32 -10.40 30.16
N GLU A 34 4.59 -11.43 30.61
CA GLU A 34 4.57 -12.77 30.03
C GLU A 34 3.96 -12.75 28.64
N LEU A 35 2.86 -12.00 28.43
CA LEU A 35 2.25 -11.83 27.13
C LEU A 35 3.18 -11.08 26.16
N CYS A 36 3.86 -10.05 26.63
CA CYS A 36 4.85 -9.33 25.83
C CYS A 36 5.98 -10.25 25.36
N THR A 37 6.53 -11.07 26.25
CA THR A 37 7.58 -12.04 25.92
C THR A 37 7.07 -13.04 24.89
N TYR A 38 5.88 -13.59 25.09
CA TYR A 38 5.27 -14.54 24.17
C TYR A 38 5.02 -13.94 22.78
N LEU A 39 4.55 -12.69 22.71
CA LEU A 39 4.36 -11.98 21.44
C LEU A 39 5.67 -11.79 20.69
N LEU A 40 6.74 -11.40 21.40
CA LEU A 40 8.07 -11.23 20.81
C LEU A 40 8.63 -12.53 20.24
N GLU A 41 8.36 -13.67 20.89
CA GLU A 41 8.85 -14.98 20.46
C GLU A 41 8.00 -15.61 19.36
N THR A 42 6.70 -15.29 19.28
CA THR A 42 5.74 -16.06 18.47
C THR A 42 5.26 -15.26 17.26
N VAL A 43 5.36 -13.92 17.28
CA VAL A 43 4.89 -13.04 16.19
C VAL A 43 6.09 -12.48 15.43
N PRO A 44 6.55 -13.14 14.37
CA PRO A 44 7.77 -12.75 13.64
C PRO A 44 7.65 -11.40 12.90
N TYR A 45 6.45 -10.82 12.85
CA TYR A 45 6.16 -9.55 12.16
C TYR A 45 5.96 -8.37 13.12
N LEU A 46 6.30 -8.54 14.39
CA LEU A 46 6.23 -7.44 15.33
C LEU A 46 7.33 -6.42 14.99
N ILE A 47 6.97 -5.37 14.28
CA ILE A 47 7.91 -4.37 13.77
C ILE A 47 8.42 -3.49 14.90
N SER A 48 7.58 -3.20 15.89
CA SER A 48 7.95 -2.43 17.07
C SER A 48 7.02 -2.76 18.24
N MET A 49 7.57 -2.95 19.42
CA MET A 49 6.82 -3.03 20.64
C MET A 49 7.45 -2.09 21.67
N VAL A 50 6.69 -1.10 22.10
CA VAL A 50 7.05 -0.25 23.25
C VAL A 50 6.16 -0.66 24.40
N SER A 51 6.77 -1.13 25.47
CA SER A 51 6.03 -1.42 26.70
C SER A 51 5.98 -0.17 27.58
N SER A 52 4.78 0.30 27.91
CA SER A 52 4.56 1.35 28.87
C SER A 52 3.82 0.81 30.08
N ASP A 53 4.36 1.02 31.28
CA ASP A 53 3.68 0.66 32.52
C ASP A 53 2.70 1.78 32.87
N LEU A 54 1.43 1.58 32.47
CA LEU A 54 0.37 2.57 32.67
C LEU A 54 0.11 2.92 34.16
N SER A 55 0.52 2.06 35.10
CA SER A 55 0.36 2.33 36.52
C SER A 55 1.31 3.42 37.04
N LYS A 56 2.32 3.76 36.24
CA LYS A 56 3.33 4.79 36.56
C LYS A 56 3.14 6.08 35.78
N ILE A 57 2.15 6.16 34.90
CA ILE A 57 1.86 7.37 34.14
C ILE A 57 1.23 8.40 35.05
N THR A 58 1.89 9.54 35.23
CA THR A 58 1.36 10.71 35.90
C THR A 58 0.65 11.65 34.95
N LEU A 59 -0.17 12.57 35.48
CA LEU A 59 -0.79 13.63 34.65
C LEU A 59 0.26 14.49 33.92
N GLU A 60 1.48 14.61 34.49
CA GLU A 60 2.60 15.31 33.88
C GLU A 60 3.17 14.55 32.69
N ASP A 61 3.19 13.20 32.74
CA ASP A 61 3.61 12.35 31.62
C ASP A 61 2.61 12.40 30.46
N ILE A 62 1.33 12.59 30.73
CA ILE A 62 0.30 12.78 29.71
C ILE A 62 0.39 14.18 29.08
N ALA A 63 0.79 15.18 29.87
CA ALA A 63 1.00 16.55 29.38
C ALA A 63 2.31 16.69 28.58
N ALA A 64 3.31 15.87 28.87
CA ALA A 64 4.55 15.75 28.12
C ALA A 64 4.36 14.67 27.05
N THR A 65 3.48 14.90 26.05
CA THR A 65 3.59 14.17 24.80
C THR A 65 4.99 14.46 24.27
N PRO A 66 5.94 13.50 24.23
CA PRO A 66 7.21 13.77 23.61
C PRO A 66 6.89 14.22 22.20
N GLU A 67 7.32 15.42 21.80
CA GLU A 67 7.34 15.78 20.40
C GLU A 67 8.05 14.63 19.71
N LEU A 68 7.31 13.83 18.98
CA LEU A 68 7.89 12.79 18.13
C LEU A 68 8.99 13.49 17.34
N PRO A 69 10.23 12.99 17.35
CA PRO A 69 11.31 13.67 16.66
C PRO A 69 10.83 13.97 15.25
N LEU A 70 10.83 15.24 14.86
CA LEU A 70 10.41 15.67 13.55
C LEU A 70 11.21 14.84 12.54
N ILE A 71 10.53 13.90 11.90
CA ILE A 71 11.15 13.08 10.87
C ILE A 71 11.53 14.04 9.76
N SER A 72 12.82 14.20 9.55
CA SER A 72 13.37 15.03 8.49
C SER A 72 14.19 14.16 7.56
N ILE A 73 13.86 14.22 6.27
CA ILE A 73 14.66 13.64 5.20
C ILE A 73 15.30 14.77 4.41
N PRO A 74 16.42 14.53 3.70
CA PRO A 74 17.06 15.53 2.85
C PRO A 74 16.06 16.14 1.86
N ASN A 75 16.30 17.37 1.45
CA ASN A 75 15.51 17.95 0.36
C ASN A 75 15.82 17.25 -0.96
N PRO A 76 14.84 17.11 -1.87
CA PRO A 76 15.08 16.57 -3.20
C PRO A 76 16.04 17.48 -3.96
N THR A 77 16.85 16.88 -4.82
CA THR A 77 17.81 17.58 -5.69
C THR A 77 17.51 17.31 -7.15
N ASN A 78 18.05 16.24 -7.71
CA ASN A 78 17.89 15.88 -9.12
C ASN A 78 17.55 14.39 -9.29
N GLU A 79 16.87 13.82 -8.31
CA GLU A 79 16.45 12.43 -8.35
C GLU A 79 15.42 12.22 -9.46
N PRO A 80 15.36 11.00 -10.05
CA PRO A 80 14.33 10.65 -11.03
C PRO A 80 12.93 10.79 -10.45
N THR A 81 11.97 11.15 -11.31
CA THR A 81 10.57 11.30 -10.93
C THR A 81 9.76 10.08 -11.34
N ILE A 82 9.04 9.50 -10.38
CA ILE A 82 8.07 8.42 -10.59
C ILE A 82 6.67 9.02 -10.60
N GLY A 83 5.85 8.65 -11.57
CA GLY A 83 4.43 8.99 -11.57
C GLY A 83 3.64 8.02 -10.68
N VAL A 84 2.77 8.53 -9.85
CA VAL A 84 1.86 7.73 -9.01
C VAL A 84 0.43 8.11 -9.34
N ILE A 85 -0.38 7.12 -9.74
CA ILE A 85 -1.82 7.27 -9.99
C ILE A 85 -2.54 6.46 -8.91
N ASP A 86 -3.17 7.15 -7.98
CA ASP A 86 -3.75 6.53 -6.78
C ASP A 86 -4.93 7.34 -6.20
N THR A 87 -5.33 7.06 -4.97
CA THR A 87 -6.22 7.92 -4.18
C THR A 87 -5.52 9.25 -3.86
N LEU A 88 -6.21 10.15 -3.18
CA LEU A 88 -5.66 11.45 -2.83
C LEU A 88 -4.40 11.36 -1.94
N PHE A 89 -3.56 12.38 -2.01
CA PHE A 89 -2.35 12.52 -1.22
C PHE A 89 -2.54 13.49 -0.04
N ASP A 90 -1.95 13.19 1.11
CA ASP A 90 -1.92 14.08 2.27
C ASP A 90 -0.66 14.95 2.26
N GLU A 91 -0.83 16.23 1.94
CA GLU A 91 0.25 17.21 1.88
C GLU A 91 0.90 17.53 3.24
N SER A 92 0.29 17.11 4.34
CA SER A 92 0.88 17.22 5.68
C SER A 92 1.99 16.20 5.96
N ALA A 93 2.17 15.21 5.07
CA ALA A 93 3.18 14.18 5.20
C ALA A 93 4.60 14.78 5.28
N TYR A 94 5.46 14.24 6.18
CA TYR A 94 6.81 14.74 6.42
C TYR A 94 7.71 14.78 5.17
N PHE A 95 7.37 13.99 4.16
CA PHE A 95 8.08 13.87 2.88
C PHE A 95 7.44 14.66 1.75
N SER A 96 6.41 15.46 2.01
CA SER A 96 5.65 16.20 0.99
C SER A 96 6.51 17.05 0.05
N ARG A 97 7.69 17.50 0.51
CA ARG A 97 8.65 18.24 -0.34
C ARG A 97 9.19 17.43 -1.54
N TRP A 98 9.06 16.10 -1.49
CA TRP A 98 9.45 15.19 -2.57
C TRP A 98 8.32 14.94 -3.56
N VAL A 99 7.14 15.48 -3.29
CA VAL A 99 5.90 15.17 -4.01
C VAL A 99 5.34 16.42 -4.67
N GLU A 100 5.14 16.33 -5.97
CA GLU A 100 4.30 17.26 -6.73
C GLU A 100 2.89 16.65 -6.79
N ASN A 101 1.95 17.21 -6.01
CA ASN A 101 0.59 16.68 -5.91
C ASN A 101 -0.33 17.33 -6.94
N ASN A 102 -1.13 16.51 -7.62
CA ASN A 102 -2.12 16.91 -8.61
C ASN A 102 -3.43 16.14 -8.37
N ASP A 103 -4.47 16.82 -7.91
CA ASP A 103 -5.77 16.22 -7.69
C ASP A 103 -6.61 16.27 -8.97
N TYR A 104 -6.93 15.09 -9.52
CA TYR A 104 -7.74 14.90 -10.72
C TYR A 104 -9.20 14.61 -10.39
N LEU A 105 -9.72 15.24 -9.35
CA LEU A 105 -11.13 15.17 -8.96
C LEU A 105 -11.88 16.39 -9.48
N THR A 106 -13.16 16.21 -9.81
CA THR A 106 -14.08 17.33 -10.04
C THR A 106 -14.40 18.01 -8.70
N ASP A 107 -14.86 19.27 -8.73
CA ASP A 107 -15.25 20.00 -7.52
C ASP A 107 -16.28 19.22 -6.68
N ILE A 108 -17.19 18.50 -7.33
CA ILE A 108 -18.19 17.67 -6.65
C ILE A 108 -17.53 16.47 -5.98
N GLU A 109 -16.65 15.76 -6.67
CA GLU A 109 -15.90 14.63 -6.09
C GLU A 109 -15.04 15.10 -4.92
N MET A 110 -14.36 16.23 -5.07
CA MET A 110 -13.54 16.81 -4.01
C MET A 110 -14.37 17.21 -2.79
N SER A 111 -15.56 17.78 -2.98
CA SER A 111 -16.44 18.16 -1.87
C SER A 111 -17.00 16.95 -1.10
N LEU A 112 -17.05 15.79 -1.72
CA LEU A 112 -17.50 14.52 -1.12
C LEU A 112 -16.36 13.70 -0.54
N ALA A 113 -15.12 14.01 -0.91
CA ALA A 113 -13.95 13.29 -0.43
C ALA A 113 -13.74 13.49 1.08
N GLN A 114 -13.47 12.40 1.78
CA GLN A 114 -13.16 12.41 3.20
C GLN A 114 -11.65 12.41 3.44
N ASN A 115 -11.19 13.02 4.52
CA ASN A 115 -9.75 13.07 4.85
C ASN A 115 -9.11 11.67 4.98
N SER A 116 -9.86 10.68 5.49
CA SER A 116 -9.41 9.28 5.60
C SER A 116 -9.08 8.61 4.26
N LYS A 117 -9.54 9.19 3.16
CA LYS A 117 -9.31 8.64 1.81
C LYS A 117 -7.98 9.08 1.18
N ARG A 118 -7.14 9.76 1.95
CA ARG A 118 -5.79 10.16 1.55
C ARG A 118 -4.72 9.16 2.01
N GLU A 119 -5.07 8.18 2.82
CA GLU A 119 -4.12 7.23 3.41
C GLU A 119 -3.40 6.40 2.35
N HIS A 120 -4.13 5.67 1.51
CA HIS A 120 -3.55 4.72 0.57
C HIS A 120 -2.56 5.40 -0.41
N GLY A 121 -2.96 6.49 -1.07
CA GLY A 121 -2.06 7.23 -1.97
C GLY A 121 -0.83 7.80 -1.26
N THR A 122 -1.00 8.22 0.00
CA THR A 122 0.12 8.71 0.83
C THR A 122 1.05 7.57 1.22
N GLU A 123 0.53 6.42 1.62
CA GLU A 123 1.32 5.23 1.97
C GLU A 123 2.15 4.73 0.79
N VAL A 124 1.53 4.54 -0.37
CA VAL A 124 2.21 4.15 -1.61
C VAL A 124 3.33 5.13 -1.95
N THR A 125 3.03 6.42 -1.89
CA THR A 125 4.01 7.48 -2.16
C THR A 125 5.16 7.47 -1.14
N SER A 126 4.89 7.18 0.12
CA SER A 126 5.90 7.11 1.18
C SER A 126 6.97 6.06 0.91
N ILE A 127 6.56 4.90 0.40
CA ILE A 127 7.47 3.80 0.07
C ILE A 127 8.40 4.18 -1.08
N ILE A 128 7.89 4.89 -2.08
CA ILE A 128 8.70 5.36 -3.22
C ILE A 128 9.69 6.43 -2.77
N VAL A 129 9.25 7.36 -1.93
CA VAL A 129 10.08 8.48 -1.47
C VAL A 129 11.10 8.05 -0.42
N ASP A 130 10.70 7.26 0.57
CA ASP A 130 11.52 6.97 1.77
C ASP A 130 11.57 5.48 2.15
N GLY A 131 11.38 4.60 1.17
CA GLY A 131 11.43 3.14 1.35
C GLY A 131 12.65 2.64 2.11
N PRO A 132 13.88 3.09 1.78
CA PRO A 132 15.09 2.66 2.49
C PRO A 132 15.07 2.89 4.00
N ARG A 133 14.44 3.98 4.45
CA ARG A 133 14.30 4.27 5.87
C ARG A 133 13.12 3.50 6.51
N LEU A 134 12.01 3.38 5.77
CA LEU A 134 10.83 2.65 6.24
C LEU A 134 11.11 1.16 6.39
N ASN A 135 11.93 0.61 5.50
CA ASN A 135 12.37 -0.78 5.58
C ASN A 135 13.86 -0.94 5.24
N PRO A 136 14.77 -0.66 6.18
CA PRO A 136 16.21 -0.74 5.93
C PRO A 136 16.72 -2.12 5.51
N ARG A 137 15.95 -3.18 5.76
CA ARG A 137 16.32 -4.54 5.35
C ARG A 137 16.11 -4.79 3.86
N LEU A 138 15.29 -3.98 3.23
CA LEU A 138 14.96 -4.04 1.81
C LEU A 138 15.60 -2.90 1.02
N ASP A 139 16.52 -2.16 1.65
CA ASP A 139 17.29 -1.11 0.97
C ASP A 139 18.23 -1.73 -0.06
N ASP A 140 17.96 -1.49 -1.32
CA ASP A 140 18.73 -1.95 -2.46
C ASP A 140 19.81 -0.94 -2.90
N GLY A 141 19.93 0.17 -2.19
CA GLY A 141 20.88 1.25 -2.50
C GLY A 141 20.43 2.21 -3.61
N CYS A 142 19.21 2.05 -4.16
CA CYS A 142 18.70 2.97 -5.18
C CYS A 142 18.40 4.37 -4.62
N GLY A 143 18.22 4.49 -3.31
CA GLY A 143 17.94 5.76 -2.65
C GLY A 143 16.48 6.17 -2.74
N ARG A 144 16.25 7.47 -2.88
CA ARG A 144 14.93 8.09 -2.91
C ARG A 144 14.57 8.54 -4.31
N PHE A 145 13.26 8.58 -4.61
CA PHE A 145 12.74 9.11 -5.85
C PHE A 145 11.81 10.28 -5.58
N ARG A 146 11.79 11.25 -6.49
CA ARG A 146 10.74 12.26 -6.53
C ARG A 146 9.45 11.62 -7.04
N VAL A 147 8.32 12.12 -6.59
CA VAL A 147 7.02 11.65 -7.03
C VAL A 147 6.22 12.79 -7.63
N ARG A 148 5.59 12.54 -8.77
CA ARG A 148 4.45 13.34 -9.24
C ARG A 148 3.21 12.49 -9.01
N HIS A 149 2.42 12.90 -8.01
CA HIS A 149 1.24 12.19 -7.55
C HIS A 149 -0.01 12.72 -8.24
N PHE A 150 -0.88 11.82 -8.66
CA PHE A 150 -2.16 12.12 -9.30
C PHE A 150 -3.28 11.41 -8.54
N GLY A 151 -4.01 12.19 -7.72
CA GLY A 151 -5.17 11.71 -6.98
C GLY A 151 -6.38 11.58 -7.91
N VAL A 152 -6.75 10.37 -8.31
CA VAL A 152 -7.81 10.12 -9.30
C VAL A 152 -9.16 9.73 -8.71
N CYS A 153 -9.17 9.32 -7.43
CA CYS A 153 -10.38 8.97 -6.68
C CYS A 153 -10.17 9.14 -5.18
N ASP A 154 -11.27 9.19 -4.42
CA ASP A 154 -11.19 9.13 -2.96
C ASP A 154 -11.24 7.68 -2.46
N ASP A 155 -12.08 6.81 -3.03
CA ASP A 155 -12.28 5.42 -2.64
C ASP A 155 -12.57 4.51 -3.83
N ARG A 156 -13.49 4.92 -4.70
CA ARG A 156 -13.95 4.14 -5.84
C ARG A 156 -14.00 4.95 -7.11
N ILE A 157 -13.62 4.32 -8.19
CA ILE A 157 -13.71 4.88 -9.54
C ILE A 157 -14.16 3.81 -10.51
N SER A 158 -15.02 4.18 -11.47
CA SER A 158 -15.36 3.25 -12.54
C SER A 158 -14.18 3.07 -13.50
N VAL A 159 -14.01 1.87 -14.04
CA VAL A 159 -12.93 1.53 -14.99
C VAL A 159 -12.86 2.54 -16.15
N SER A 160 -13.98 2.91 -16.73
CA SER A 160 -14.02 3.86 -17.86
C SER A 160 -13.52 5.26 -17.49
N ARG A 161 -13.79 5.72 -16.27
CA ARG A 161 -13.28 7.00 -15.76
C ARG A 161 -11.79 6.94 -15.44
N LEU A 162 -11.37 5.85 -14.80
CA LEU A 162 -9.95 5.60 -14.50
C LEU A 162 -9.12 5.61 -15.79
N VAL A 163 -9.52 4.83 -16.77
CA VAL A 163 -8.84 4.73 -18.08
C VAL A 163 -8.73 6.10 -18.76
N ARG A 164 -9.80 6.91 -18.74
CA ARG A 164 -9.76 8.25 -19.31
C ARG A 164 -8.75 9.15 -18.58
N LYS A 165 -8.74 9.11 -17.24
CA LYS A 165 -7.79 9.88 -16.43
C LYS A 165 -6.35 9.40 -16.69
N ILE A 166 -6.10 8.09 -16.73
CA ILE A 166 -4.77 7.55 -17.04
C ILE A 166 -4.27 8.04 -18.41
N LYS A 167 -5.10 7.95 -19.46
CA LYS A 167 -4.72 8.45 -20.80
C LYS A 167 -4.37 9.92 -20.80
N GLU A 168 -5.14 10.73 -20.11
CA GLU A 168 -4.92 12.17 -20.00
C GLU A 168 -3.63 12.46 -19.23
N ILE A 169 -3.48 11.91 -18.03
CA ILE A 169 -2.33 12.10 -17.14
C ILE A 169 -1.04 11.74 -17.86
N VAL A 170 -0.95 10.54 -18.41
CA VAL A 170 0.27 10.05 -19.09
C VAL A 170 0.59 10.88 -20.32
N SER A 171 -0.42 11.33 -21.07
CA SER A 171 -0.22 12.15 -22.24
C SER A 171 0.28 13.55 -21.92
N GLN A 172 -0.12 14.12 -20.79
CA GLN A 172 0.27 15.46 -20.34
C GLN A 172 1.63 15.48 -19.61
N ASN A 173 2.18 14.29 -19.26
CA ASN A 173 3.42 14.17 -18.52
C ASN A 173 4.47 13.28 -19.27
N PRO A 174 4.93 13.73 -20.45
CA PRO A 174 5.83 12.94 -21.31
C PRO A 174 7.25 12.76 -20.72
N ASP A 175 7.58 13.50 -19.69
CA ASP A 175 8.85 13.44 -18.95
C ASP A 175 8.89 12.29 -17.91
N ILE A 176 7.74 11.70 -17.60
CA ILE A 176 7.65 10.57 -16.67
C ILE A 176 7.63 9.25 -17.45
N HIS A 177 8.61 8.40 -17.16
CA HIS A 177 8.76 7.12 -17.85
C HIS A 177 8.33 5.92 -17.02
N VAL A 178 8.27 6.03 -15.70
CA VAL A 178 7.85 4.96 -14.79
C VAL A 178 6.63 5.42 -14.01
N TRP A 179 5.58 4.58 -14.03
CA TRP A 179 4.30 4.85 -13.42
C TRP A 179 3.93 3.76 -12.44
N ASN A 180 3.59 4.12 -11.21
CA ASN A 180 2.96 3.21 -10.26
C ASN A 180 1.44 3.33 -10.36
N LEU A 181 0.76 2.18 -10.44
CA LEU A 181 -0.69 2.06 -10.41
C LEU A 181 -1.08 0.97 -9.40
N SER A 182 -1.41 1.40 -8.19
CA SER A 182 -1.82 0.48 -7.12
C SER A 182 -3.35 0.40 -6.95
N LEU A 183 -4.07 0.64 -8.02
CA LEU A 183 -5.53 0.52 -8.13
C LEU A 183 -5.90 -0.68 -8.98
N GLY A 184 -6.94 -1.41 -8.55
CA GLY A 184 -7.42 -2.57 -9.30
C GLY A 184 -8.79 -3.04 -8.85
N THR A 185 -9.35 -4.02 -9.58
CA THR A 185 -10.66 -4.58 -9.29
C THR A 185 -10.56 -5.81 -8.39
N GLU A 186 -11.62 -6.04 -7.61
CA GLU A 186 -11.76 -7.26 -6.80
C GLU A 186 -12.16 -8.48 -7.66
N ASP A 187 -12.73 -8.26 -8.83
CA ASP A 187 -13.15 -9.33 -9.73
C ASP A 187 -11.95 -9.96 -10.44
N GLU A 188 -12.01 -11.26 -10.65
CA GLU A 188 -11.01 -11.97 -11.43
C GLU A 188 -11.05 -11.59 -12.90
N VAL A 189 -9.87 -11.44 -13.51
CA VAL A 189 -9.76 -11.22 -14.96
C VAL A 189 -10.30 -12.42 -15.78
N SER A 190 -10.69 -12.17 -17.02
CA SER A 190 -11.11 -13.21 -17.94
C SER A 190 -9.98 -14.21 -18.23
N LYS A 191 -10.34 -15.46 -18.58
CA LYS A 191 -9.37 -16.47 -19.07
C LYS A 191 -9.06 -16.33 -20.55
N ASN A 192 -9.88 -15.59 -21.27
CA ASN A 192 -9.91 -15.65 -22.75
C ASN A 192 -9.55 -14.31 -23.41
N PHE A 193 -9.51 -13.22 -22.65
CA PHE A 193 -9.20 -11.90 -23.20
C PHE A 193 -8.61 -11.00 -22.09
N ILE A 194 -7.84 -10.02 -22.52
CA ILE A 194 -7.29 -8.96 -21.67
C ILE A 194 -8.38 -7.94 -21.35
N SER A 195 -8.40 -7.43 -20.13
CA SER A 195 -9.36 -6.40 -19.72
C SER A 195 -9.15 -5.09 -20.48
N TYR A 196 -10.19 -4.26 -20.51
CA TYR A 196 -10.15 -3.01 -21.29
C TYR A 196 -9.09 -2.04 -20.74
N ASP A 197 -9.01 -1.88 -19.43
CA ASP A 197 -8.01 -1.03 -18.76
C ASP A 197 -6.59 -1.55 -18.96
N ALA A 198 -6.36 -2.85 -18.85
CA ALA A 198 -5.07 -3.45 -19.15
C ALA A 198 -4.65 -3.22 -20.63
N SER A 199 -5.59 -3.38 -21.58
CA SER A 199 -5.30 -3.14 -22.98
C SER A 199 -4.90 -1.68 -23.26
N VAL A 200 -5.51 -0.74 -22.56
CA VAL A 200 -5.14 0.69 -22.66
C VAL A 200 -3.76 0.96 -22.07
N ILE A 201 -3.43 0.33 -20.96
CA ILE A 201 -2.08 0.43 -20.36
C ILE A 201 -1.03 -0.13 -21.32
N ASP A 202 -1.31 -1.28 -21.96
CA ASP A 202 -0.43 -1.88 -22.95
C ASP A 202 -0.22 -0.96 -24.17
N GLU A 203 -1.29 -0.30 -24.62
CA GLU A 203 -1.25 0.69 -25.70
C GLU A 203 -0.36 1.90 -25.31
N LEU A 204 -0.56 2.47 -24.11
CA LEU A 204 0.21 3.59 -23.62
C LEU A 204 1.70 3.24 -23.45
N THR A 205 2.00 2.05 -22.91
CA THR A 205 3.36 1.54 -22.79
C THR A 205 4.05 1.49 -24.16
N ALA A 206 3.38 0.94 -25.15
CA ALA A 206 3.94 0.83 -26.51
C ALA A 206 4.08 2.18 -27.21
N GLN A 207 3.13 3.10 -27.04
CA GLN A 207 3.11 4.37 -27.78
C GLN A 207 3.91 5.50 -27.14
N ARG A 208 4.07 5.48 -25.81
CA ARG A 208 4.65 6.58 -25.02
C ARG A 208 6.02 6.27 -24.43
N ASN A 209 6.54 5.07 -24.64
CA ASN A 209 7.80 4.61 -24.04
C ASN A 209 7.79 4.77 -22.51
N VAL A 210 6.74 4.31 -21.89
CA VAL A 210 6.54 4.31 -20.44
C VAL A 210 6.42 2.89 -19.93
N LEU A 211 6.72 2.69 -18.65
CA LEU A 211 6.56 1.43 -17.94
C LEU A 211 5.58 1.61 -16.79
N PHE A 212 4.57 0.77 -16.73
CA PHE A 212 3.69 0.68 -15.58
C PHE A 212 4.13 -0.43 -14.63
N VAL A 213 4.17 -0.10 -13.33
CA VAL A 213 4.31 -1.07 -12.24
C VAL A 213 2.94 -1.14 -11.55
N ILE A 214 2.34 -2.32 -11.58
CA ILE A 214 0.93 -2.52 -11.19
C ILE A 214 0.87 -3.51 -10.03
N SER A 215 0.02 -3.23 -9.06
CA SER A 215 -0.33 -4.18 -8.00
C SER A 215 -1.10 -5.38 -8.59
N GLY A 216 -0.72 -6.59 -8.19
CA GLY A 216 -1.41 -7.83 -8.58
C GLY A 216 -2.80 -7.98 -7.99
N THR A 217 -3.30 -6.94 -7.35
CA THR A 217 -4.56 -6.84 -6.60
C THR A 217 -4.60 -7.72 -5.34
N ASN A 218 -5.34 -7.30 -4.36
CA ASN A 218 -5.50 -8.01 -3.09
C ASN A 218 -6.85 -8.72 -3.04
N ASP A 219 -6.91 -9.83 -2.34
CA ASP A 219 -8.16 -10.49 -2.01
C ASP A 219 -8.35 -10.55 -0.50
N ASN A 220 -9.32 -9.80 -0.02
CA ASN A 220 -9.70 -9.76 1.39
C ASN A 220 -10.72 -10.85 1.77
N ARG A 221 -11.17 -11.67 0.81
CA ARG A 221 -12.08 -12.77 1.06
C ARG A 221 -11.32 -13.93 1.70
N SER A 222 -11.90 -14.56 2.71
CA SER A 222 -11.36 -15.82 3.26
C SER A 222 -11.38 -16.90 2.18
N ILE A 223 -10.23 -17.16 1.59
CA ILE A 223 -10.08 -18.17 0.55
C ILE A 223 -10.19 -19.53 1.22
N LYS A 224 -11.35 -20.18 1.05
CA LYS A 224 -11.54 -21.57 1.54
C LYS A 224 -10.94 -22.61 0.59
N ASP A 225 -10.92 -22.33 -0.69
CA ASP A 225 -10.43 -23.26 -1.72
C ASP A 225 -9.94 -22.50 -2.96
N GLY A 226 -8.66 -22.54 -3.20
CA GLY A 226 -8.10 -22.20 -4.47
C GLY A 226 -7.44 -20.83 -4.62
N THR A 227 -6.76 -20.70 -5.71
CA THR A 227 -6.06 -19.50 -6.14
C THR A 227 -7.02 -18.56 -6.83
N ILE A 228 -7.22 -17.40 -6.27
CA ILE A 228 -7.93 -16.32 -6.96
C ILE A 228 -6.96 -15.67 -7.94
N ARG A 229 -7.38 -15.53 -9.20
CA ARG A 229 -6.58 -14.87 -10.23
C ARG A 229 -6.52 -13.38 -10.00
N VAL A 230 -5.50 -12.74 -10.56
CA VAL A 230 -5.33 -11.29 -10.49
C VAL A 230 -6.60 -10.56 -10.95
N GLY A 231 -6.80 -9.35 -10.44
CA GLY A 231 -7.85 -8.44 -10.89
C GLY A 231 -7.32 -7.49 -11.97
N SER A 232 -8.23 -6.84 -12.70
CA SER A 232 -7.86 -5.83 -13.68
C SER A 232 -7.32 -4.56 -12.96
N PRO A 233 -6.30 -3.89 -13.50
CA PRO A 233 -5.59 -4.09 -14.77
C PRO A 233 -4.34 -4.98 -14.69
N ALA A 234 -4.19 -5.81 -13.67
CA ALA A 234 -3.00 -6.65 -13.50
C ALA A 234 -2.87 -7.77 -14.56
N ASP A 235 -3.77 -7.82 -15.54
CA ASP A 235 -3.68 -8.65 -16.73
C ASP A 235 -3.00 -7.95 -17.92
N SER A 236 -2.46 -6.75 -17.74
CA SER A 236 -1.65 -6.06 -18.75
C SER A 236 -0.41 -6.89 -19.11
N LEU A 237 -0.12 -7.03 -20.40
CA LEU A 237 0.99 -7.82 -20.90
C LEU A 237 2.33 -7.07 -20.85
N ASN A 238 2.29 -5.74 -20.99
CA ASN A 238 3.48 -4.89 -21.13
C ASN A 238 3.86 -4.16 -19.83
N SER A 239 3.13 -4.38 -18.74
CA SER A 239 3.43 -3.84 -17.42
C SER A 239 4.18 -4.86 -16.55
N ILE A 240 4.85 -4.38 -15.51
CA ILE A 240 5.36 -5.21 -14.43
C ILE A 240 4.29 -5.32 -13.35
N VAL A 241 3.80 -6.52 -13.11
CA VAL A 241 2.83 -6.79 -12.05
C VAL A 241 3.55 -7.37 -10.83
N VAL A 242 3.30 -6.77 -9.67
CA VAL A 242 3.99 -7.08 -8.42
C VAL A 242 3.00 -7.60 -7.39
N ASN A 243 3.36 -8.68 -6.71
CA ASN A 243 2.65 -9.19 -5.54
C ASN A 243 3.58 -9.35 -4.34
N SER A 244 2.99 -9.44 -3.17
CA SER A 244 3.74 -9.60 -1.93
C SER A 244 4.00 -11.06 -1.60
N VAL A 245 5.19 -11.32 -1.07
CA VAL A 245 5.59 -12.59 -0.46
C VAL A 245 6.06 -12.38 0.97
N ARG A 246 6.04 -13.44 1.76
CA ARG A 246 6.67 -13.44 3.07
C ARG A 246 8.19 -13.53 2.92
N TYR A 247 8.89 -13.28 4.02
CA TYR A 247 10.35 -13.37 4.07
C TYR A 247 10.90 -14.76 3.66
N ASP A 248 10.12 -15.81 3.84
CA ASP A 248 10.44 -17.19 3.40
C ASP A 248 10.13 -17.45 1.91
N GLY A 249 9.71 -16.43 1.16
CA GLY A 249 9.35 -16.53 -0.25
C GLY A 249 7.95 -17.11 -0.50
N THR A 250 7.17 -17.42 0.55
CA THR A 250 5.79 -17.88 0.36
C THR A 250 4.84 -16.70 0.09
N PRO A 251 3.84 -16.87 -0.80
CA PRO A 251 2.85 -15.82 -1.03
C PRO A 251 2.10 -15.45 0.26
N VAL A 252 1.84 -14.17 0.46
CA VAL A 252 0.94 -13.73 1.54
C VAL A 252 -0.50 -14.15 1.24
N SER A 253 -1.34 -14.24 2.27
CA SER A 253 -2.70 -14.78 2.15
C SER A 253 -3.61 -14.02 1.18
N TYR A 254 -3.35 -12.75 0.96
CA TYR A 254 -4.12 -11.89 0.06
C TYR A 254 -3.53 -11.79 -1.35
N SER A 255 -2.35 -12.35 -1.62
CA SER A 255 -1.72 -12.32 -2.95
C SER A 255 -2.49 -13.18 -3.94
N ARG A 256 -2.79 -12.58 -5.07
CA ARG A 256 -3.45 -13.23 -6.20
C ARG A 256 -2.42 -13.68 -7.23
N LYS A 257 -2.72 -14.73 -7.98
CA LYS A 257 -1.84 -15.25 -9.02
C LYS A 257 -2.62 -16.01 -10.08
N GLY A 258 -1.98 -16.34 -11.15
CA GLY A 258 -2.49 -17.30 -12.12
C GLY A 258 -2.46 -16.82 -13.55
N ASN A 259 -3.08 -17.63 -14.40
CA ASN A 259 -3.08 -17.40 -15.83
C ASN A 259 -3.96 -16.20 -16.16
N VAL A 260 -3.36 -15.24 -16.84
CA VAL A 260 -4.08 -14.15 -17.49
C VAL A 260 -4.66 -14.66 -18.79
N LEU A 261 -3.84 -15.35 -19.60
CA LEU A 261 -4.24 -16.12 -20.76
C LEU A 261 -3.68 -17.54 -20.63
N SER A 262 -4.03 -18.44 -21.51
CA SER A 262 -3.57 -19.84 -21.45
C SER A 262 -2.02 -20.00 -21.45
N PHE A 263 -1.32 -19.00 -21.94
CA PHE A 263 0.15 -19.00 -22.10
C PHE A 263 0.85 -17.89 -21.32
N PHE A 264 0.14 -17.09 -20.52
CA PHE A 264 0.68 -15.92 -19.85
C PHE A 264 0.25 -15.86 -18.38
N ASN A 265 1.19 -15.72 -17.50
CA ASN A 265 0.97 -15.68 -16.04
C ASN A 265 1.33 -14.33 -15.45
N LYS A 266 0.65 -13.97 -14.37
CA LYS A 266 0.97 -12.85 -13.48
C LYS A 266 0.90 -13.32 -12.01
N PRO A 267 1.62 -12.70 -11.08
CA PRO A 267 2.49 -11.54 -11.26
C PRO A 267 3.80 -11.89 -11.98
N ASP A 268 4.53 -10.86 -12.43
CA ASP A 268 5.87 -11.01 -13.03
C ASP A 268 6.93 -11.16 -11.94
N VAL A 269 6.78 -10.41 -10.86
CA VAL A 269 7.70 -10.42 -9.72
C VAL A 269 6.92 -10.42 -8.41
N SER A 270 7.60 -10.86 -7.36
CA SER A 270 7.07 -10.86 -6.00
C SER A 270 8.13 -10.31 -5.05
N TYR A 271 7.67 -9.53 -4.06
CA TYR A 271 8.55 -8.80 -3.15
C TYR A 271 8.01 -8.77 -1.73
#